data_0671783e679f962a6d7c44bbf57b94e4
#
_entry.id   0671783e679f962a6d7c44bbf57b94e4
#
_cell.length_a   1.000
_cell.length_b   1.000
_cell.length_c   1.000
_cell.angle_alpha   90.00
_cell.angle_beta   90.00
_cell.angle_gamma   90.00
#
_symmetry.space_group_name_H-M   'P 1'
#
loop_
_entity.id
_entity.type
_entity.pdbx_description
1 polymer ?
#
loop_
_entity_poly.entity_id
_entity_poly.type
_entity_poly.pdbx_seq_one_letter_code
_entity_poly.pdbx_strand_id
1 'polypeptide(L)'
;GTEVAVDTLRNGRFFFEGMTGSNEVEEYDVMAKDYGKLPPVWLSLWIGPDTHLKVKGENKLLKTWRVEGGSECQRFQQQLVDASRKELDAFQQSTMESMALGQALQNASGEQRESIIAKLKQTQDEQDSLQRCVMANDIRLMKQSVVNKVWMNSLDGLGKMLKYDKEFPYRNEVKELYESLPDEWKNTEEGKSVYTALYPPVVVKDGEMAADGDLYDLQGKVHHLSDFQGKYILLDFWSRGCGPCIQSQPELKEISELHKDSLEVVSLSIETKKGWEASVKNHPLAWNNWNDLQGRNGIAARYGVNGIPHFVLIAPDGHIVKSWVGYGPGLLKVQLRRWMRPQPQTVYGTHEGNPTVDYPAYETSNADALQITQVERTDSATILRIHAYYIPKFWIQLAKETHLVADDGTKCPVLRTEGLSLGKHFYMPESGEADFTLYFAPLPASVKTFDFMEGDGNEAWRINGIRVVE
;
A
#
# COMPACT_ATOMS: atom_id res chain seq x y z
N GLY A 1 -2.84 -7.75 16.39
CA GLY A 1 -2.39 -8.24 17.71
C GLY A 1 -3.28 -9.39 18.18
N THR A 2 -2.73 -10.23 19.03
CA THR A 2 -3.48 -11.35 19.63
C THR A 2 -3.93 -10.94 21.02
N GLU A 3 -5.21 -11.15 21.36
CA GLU A 3 -5.71 -10.95 22.71
C GLU A 3 -5.09 -11.99 23.65
N VAL A 4 -4.39 -11.52 24.68
CA VAL A 4 -3.69 -12.38 25.66
C VAL A 4 -4.42 -12.51 26.99
N ALA A 5 -5.21 -11.49 27.36
CA ALA A 5 -6.02 -11.50 28.58
C ALA A 5 -7.18 -10.52 28.49
N VAL A 6 -8.25 -10.76 29.24
CA VAL A 6 -9.41 -9.87 29.36
C VAL A 6 -9.81 -9.78 30.84
N ASP A 7 -10.03 -8.57 31.31
CA ASP A 7 -10.66 -8.33 32.62
C ASP A 7 -11.75 -7.26 32.49
N THR A 8 -12.63 -7.23 33.47
CA THR A 8 -13.72 -6.25 33.55
C THR A 8 -13.42 -5.25 34.65
N LEU A 9 -13.49 -3.95 34.32
CA LEU A 9 -13.34 -2.88 35.32
C LEU A 9 -14.48 -2.95 36.36
N ARG A 10 -14.16 -3.40 37.58
CA ARG A 10 -15.10 -3.52 38.71
C ARG A 10 -14.68 -2.57 39.83
N ASN A 11 -15.59 -1.70 40.25
CA ASN A 11 -15.30 -0.70 41.29
C ASN A 11 -14.01 0.10 41.03
N GLY A 12 -13.75 0.44 39.74
CA GLY A 12 -12.56 1.17 39.32
C GLY A 12 -11.27 0.35 39.36
N ARG A 13 -11.33 -0.99 39.41
CA ARG A 13 -10.15 -1.87 39.45
C ARG A 13 -10.22 -2.93 38.35
N PHE A 14 -9.07 -3.25 37.78
CA PHE A 14 -8.82 -4.40 36.91
C PHE A 14 -7.49 -5.05 37.28
N PHE A 15 -7.29 -6.32 36.90
CA PHE A 15 -6.08 -7.08 37.18
C PHE A 15 -5.78 -8.01 36.03
N PHE A 16 -4.52 -8.05 35.59
CA PHE A 16 -4.01 -9.01 34.65
C PHE A 16 -2.82 -9.75 35.25
N GLU A 17 -2.79 -11.05 35.08
CA GLU A 17 -1.69 -11.93 35.41
C GLU A 17 -1.49 -12.92 34.25
N GLY A 18 -0.25 -13.20 33.91
CA GLY A 18 0.06 -14.12 32.82
C GLY A 18 1.56 -14.43 32.74
N MET A 19 1.92 -15.37 31.89
CA MET A 19 3.30 -15.67 31.57
C MET A 19 3.72 -14.89 30.32
N THR A 20 4.95 -14.35 30.36
CA THR A 20 5.56 -13.73 29.19
C THR A 20 5.96 -14.81 28.17
N GLY A 21 5.77 -14.52 26.86
CA GLY A 21 6.15 -15.43 25.78
C GLY A 21 7.66 -15.54 25.56
N SER A 22 8.44 -14.63 26.15
CA SER A 22 9.90 -14.58 26.02
C SER A 22 10.56 -14.12 27.34
N ASN A 23 11.90 -14.26 27.40
CA ASN A 23 12.71 -13.73 28.50
C ASN A 23 13.06 -12.23 28.31
N GLU A 24 12.52 -11.59 27.27
CA GLU A 24 12.77 -10.19 26.98
C GLU A 24 11.60 -9.31 27.37
N VAL A 25 11.87 -8.00 27.51
CA VAL A 25 10.82 -7.00 27.69
C VAL A 25 10.13 -6.78 26.35
N GLU A 26 8.81 -6.98 26.33
CA GLU A 26 7.93 -6.81 25.17
C GLU A 26 6.83 -5.79 25.45
N GLU A 27 6.27 -5.19 24.37
CA GLU A 27 5.16 -4.27 24.46
C GLU A 27 3.82 -5.02 24.46
N TYR A 28 2.96 -4.64 25.40
CA TYR A 28 1.57 -5.08 25.52
C TYR A 28 0.66 -3.86 25.58
N ASP A 29 -0.44 -3.92 24.87
CA ASP A 29 -1.41 -2.84 24.81
C ASP A 29 -2.66 -3.16 25.61
N VAL A 30 -3.04 -2.27 26.52
CA VAL A 30 -4.33 -2.32 27.21
C VAL A 30 -5.32 -1.49 26.41
N MET A 31 -6.39 -2.10 25.96
CA MET A 31 -7.46 -1.47 25.17
C MET A 31 -8.82 -1.67 25.83
N ALA A 32 -9.70 -0.72 25.67
CA ALA A 32 -11.11 -0.89 26.06
C ALA A 32 -11.88 -1.58 24.93
N LYS A 33 -12.71 -2.59 25.25
CA LYS A 33 -13.62 -3.23 24.27
C LYS A 33 -14.85 -2.38 23.93
N ASP A 34 -15.23 -1.45 24.80
CA ASP A 34 -16.39 -0.55 24.61
C ASP A 34 -15.92 0.80 24.05
N TYR A 35 -15.74 0.86 22.74
CA TYR A 35 -15.31 2.07 22.02
C TYR A 35 -16.34 3.21 22.05
N GLY A 36 -17.58 2.97 22.50
CA GLY A 36 -18.59 4.01 22.65
C GLY A 36 -18.41 4.88 23.89
N LYS A 37 -17.61 4.42 24.86
CA LYS A 37 -17.42 5.09 26.15
C LYS A 37 -16.00 5.57 26.42
N LEU A 38 -15.03 5.02 25.71
CA LEU A 38 -13.60 5.34 25.81
C LEU A 38 -13.03 5.64 24.41
N PRO A 39 -12.03 6.52 24.28
CA PRO A 39 -11.40 6.74 23.00
C PRO A 39 -10.75 5.45 22.49
N PRO A 40 -10.65 5.23 21.15
CA PRO A 40 -10.05 4.07 20.56
C PRO A 40 -8.51 4.17 20.59
N VAL A 41 -7.98 4.25 21.77
CA VAL A 41 -6.55 4.36 22.07
C VAL A 41 -6.14 3.22 23.00
N TRP A 42 -4.87 3.00 23.10
CA TRP A 42 -4.28 1.99 24.00
C TRP A 42 -3.30 2.61 24.96
N LEU A 43 -3.11 1.92 26.09
CA LEU A 43 -2.06 2.19 27.05
C LEU A 43 -0.97 1.14 26.86
N SER A 44 0.22 1.55 26.43
CA SER A 44 1.35 0.65 26.24
C SER A 44 2.02 0.30 27.56
N LEU A 45 2.20 -1.00 27.78
CA LEU A 45 2.88 -1.60 28.93
C LEU A 45 4.08 -2.40 28.46
N TRP A 46 5.24 -2.17 29.04
CA TRP A 46 6.49 -2.88 28.74
C TRP A 46 6.77 -3.94 29.79
N ILE A 47 6.46 -5.21 29.46
CA ILE A 47 6.42 -6.32 30.38
C ILE A 47 7.49 -7.35 30.01
N GLY A 48 8.30 -7.76 30.98
CA GLY A 48 9.23 -8.88 30.90
C GLY A 48 9.00 -9.82 32.09
N PRO A 49 9.85 -10.86 32.26
CA PRO A 49 9.78 -11.76 33.41
C PRO A 49 9.76 -10.98 34.72
N ASP A 50 8.96 -11.44 35.67
CA ASP A 50 8.82 -10.85 37.02
C ASP A 50 8.45 -9.35 37.05
N THR A 51 7.83 -8.86 36.00
CA THR A 51 7.40 -7.45 35.92
C THR A 51 6.11 -7.23 36.70
N HIS A 52 6.14 -6.28 37.62
CA HIS A 52 4.98 -5.79 38.36
C HIS A 52 4.71 -4.33 38.02
N LEU A 53 3.54 -4.07 37.45
CA LEU A 53 3.09 -2.73 37.08
C LEU A 53 1.84 -2.34 37.88
N LYS A 54 1.76 -1.06 38.25
CA LYS A 54 0.57 -0.47 38.82
C LYS A 54 0.06 0.65 37.93
N VAL A 55 -1.14 0.45 37.40
CA VAL A 55 -1.81 1.43 36.52
C VAL A 55 -2.78 2.28 37.35
N LYS A 56 -2.72 3.59 37.18
CA LYS A 56 -3.60 4.58 37.82
C LYS A 56 -4.22 5.49 36.77
N GLY A 57 -5.53 5.53 36.69
CA GLY A 57 -6.30 6.41 35.82
C GLY A 57 -7.38 7.15 36.59
N GLU A 58 -7.54 8.44 36.36
CA GLU A 58 -8.52 9.30 37.02
C GLU A 58 -9.66 9.73 36.08
N ASN A 59 -9.53 9.42 34.79
CA ASN A 59 -10.45 9.84 33.74
C ASN A 59 -10.58 8.76 32.66
N LYS A 60 -11.26 9.07 31.55
CA LYS A 60 -11.42 8.17 30.40
C LYS A 60 -10.25 8.23 29.38
N LEU A 61 -9.24 9.04 29.61
CA LEU A 61 -8.14 9.26 28.69
C LEU A 61 -7.02 8.20 28.91
N LEU A 62 -7.31 6.99 28.48
CA LEU A 62 -6.54 5.78 28.75
C LEU A 62 -5.05 5.91 28.43
N LYS A 63 -4.70 6.54 27.31
CA LYS A 63 -3.30 6.68 26.86
C LYS A 63 -2.41 7.44 27.84
N THR A 64 -2.99 8.32 28.65
CA THR A 64 -2.26 9.16 29.62
C THR A 64 -2.40 8.69 31.06
N TRP A 65 -2.98 7.51 31.28
CA TRP A 65 -2.97 6.90 32.61
C TRP A 65 -1.53 6.65 33.07
N ARG A 66 -1.29 6.82 34.36
CA ARG A 66 0.05 6.67 34.94
C ARG A 66 0.36 5.21 35.21
N VAL A 67 1.55 4.77 34.74
CA VAL A 67 2.06 3.43 34.98
C VAL A 67 3.29 3.55 35.93
N GLU A 68 3.21 2.90 37.07
CA GLU A 68 4.28 2.85 38.09
C GLU A 68 4.93 1.48 38.09
N GLY A 69 6.25 1.42 38.30
CA GLY A 69 7.05 0.20 38.31
C GLY A 69 7.64 -0.17 36.94
N GLY A 70 8.09 -1.39 36.83
CA GLY A 70 8.57 -1.98 35.56
C GLY A 70 10.00 -1.64 35.17
N SER A 71 10.33 -1.96 33.95
CA SER A 71 11.64 -1.85 33.31
C SER A 71 12.04 -0.41 33.00
N GLU A 72 13.26 -0.21 32.52
CA GLU A 72 13.72 1.05 31.99
C GLU A 72 12.87 1.51 30.78
N CYS A 73 12.45 0.57 29.95
CA CYS A 73 11.51 0.84 28.84
C CYS A 73 10.21 1.45 29.35
N GLN A 74 9.59 0.87 30.40
CA GLN A 74 8.35 1.41 30.98
C GLN A 74 8.55 2.81 31.55
N ARG A 75 9.67 3.05 32.23
CA ARG A 75 9.98 4.40 32.77
C ARG A 75 10.16 5.44 31.68
N PHE A 76 10.85 5.08 30.59
CA PHE A 76 11.02 5.98 29.46
C PHE A 76 9.69 6.24 28.73
N GLN A 77 8.87 5.20 28.52
CA GLN A 77 7.50 5.36 28.00
C GLN A 77 6.68 6.35 28.83
N GLN A 78 6.77 6.25 30.16
CA GLN A 78 6.06 7.17 31.05
C GLN A 78 6.59 8.62 30.95
N GLN A 79 7.90 8.81 30.75
CA GLN A 79 8.50 10.14 30.53
C GLN A 79 8.00 10.80 29.25
N LEU A 80 7.88 10.03 28.14
CA LEU A 80 7.29 10.52 26.88
C LEU A 80 5.84 10.96 27.09
N VAL A 81 5.04 10.15 27.79
CA VAL A 81 3.66 10.50 28.12
C VAL A 81 3.59 11.75 29.00
N ASP A 82 4.40 11.84 30.03
CA ASP A 82 4.40 12.99 30.98
C ASP A 82 4.83 14.29 30.28
N ALA A 83 5.77 14.22 29.33
CA ALA A 83 6.25 15.39 28.58
C ALA A 83 5.19 15.98 27.63
N SER A 84 4.24 15.16 27.18
CA SER A 84 3.20 15.55 26.20
C SER A 84 1.78 15.28 26.72
N ARG A 85 1.60 15.24 28.05
CA ARG A 85 0.33 14.86 28.66
C ARG A 85 -0.85 15.73 28.21
N LYS A 86 -0.68 17.05 28.15
CA LYS A 86 -1.73 17.97 27.70
C LYS A 86 -2.13 17.73 26.28
N GLU A 87 -1.16 17.60 25.40
CA GLU A 87 -1.36 17.36 23.96
C GLU A 87 -2.01 16.00 23.72
N LEU A 88 -1.56 14.97 24.44
CA LEU A 88 -2.15 13.63 24.37
C LEU A 88 -3.58 13.58 24.92
N ASP A 89 -3.89 14.31 25.99
CA ASP A 89 -5.25 14.42 26.53
C ASP A 89 -6.17 15.14 25.53
N ALA A 90 -5.72 16.27 24.99
CA ALA A 90 -6.47 17.02 23.98
C ALA A 90 -6.67 16.17 22.71
N PHE A 91 -5.66 15.43 22.25
CA PHE A 91 -5.77 14.52 21.10
C PHE A 91 -6.83 13.42 21.31
N GLN A 92 -6.85 12.79 22.48
CA GLN A 92 -7.87 11.79 22.82
C GLN A 92 -9.28 12.38 22.86
N GLN A 93 -9.46 13.60 23.40
CA GLN A 93 -10.75 14.29 23.40
C GLN A 93 -11.20 14.64 21.98
N SER A 94 -10.32 15.19 21.17
CA SER A 94 -10.57 15.52 19.75
C SER A 94 -10.91 14.26 18.93
N THR A 95 -10.28 13.11 19.24
CA THR A 95 -10.63 11.81 18.60
C THR A 95 -12.06 11.39 18.93
N MET A 96 -12.49 11.54 20.17
CA MET A 96 -13.88 11.24 20.56
C MET A 96 -14.89 12.18 19.86
N GLU A 97 -14.55 13.45 19.71
CA GLU A 97 -15.35 14.42 18.96
C GLU A 97 -15.45 14.04 17.47
N SER A 98 -14.32 13.70 16.83
CA SER A 98 -14.31 13.23 15.44
C SER A 98 -15.20 12.00 15.24
N MET A 99 -15.18 11.05 16.18
CA MET A 99 -16.02 9.87 16.12
C MET A 99 -17.52 10.23 16.22
N ALA A 100 -17.88 11.12 17.12
CA ALA A 100 -19.29 11.59 17.26
C ALA A 100 -19.74 12.35 16.00
N LEU A 101 -18.89 13.21 15.43
CA LEU A 101 -19.15 13.90 14.17
C LEU A 101 -19.30 12.91 13.00
N GLY A 102 -18.43 11.89 12.93
CA GLY A 102 -18.50 10.83 11.91
C GLY A 102 -19.80 10.03 11.97
N GLN A 103 -20.30 9.72 13.16
CA GLN A 103 -21.61 9.09 13.33
C GLN A 103 -22.76 10.02 12.91
N ALA A 104 -22.70 11.31 13.29
CA ALA A 104 -23.69 12.29 12.89
C ALA A 104 -23.73 12.50 11.36
N LEU A 105 -22.58 12.41 10.69
CA LEU A 105 -22.45 12.57 9.24
C LEU A 105 -23.23 11.52 8.45
N GLN A 106 -23.39 10.30 8.98
CA GLN A 106 -24.12 9.22 8.31
C GLN A 106 -25.60 9.57 8.05
N ASN A 107 -26.21 10.39 8.93
CA ASN A 107 -27.61 10.76 8.85
C ASN A 107 -27.83 12.23 8.42
N ALA A 108 -26.75 12.97 8.14
CA ALA A 108 -26.82 14.39 7.79
C ALA A 108 -26.97 14.61 6.29
N SER A 109 -27.68 15.68 5.90
CA SER A 109 -27.87 16.11 4.51
C SER A 109 -27.83 17.64 4.40
N GLY A 110 -27.61 18.15 3.18
CA GLY A 110 -27.60 19.58 2.89
C GLY A 110 -26.58 20.36 3.76
N GLU A 111 -26.99 21.54 4.23
CA GLU A 111 -26.13 22.44 5.03
C GLU A 111 -25.59 21.79 6.32
N GLN A 112 -26.40 20.91 6.95
CA GLN A 112 -25.93 20.18 8.14
C GLN A 112 -24.73 19.28 7.82
N ARG A 113 -24.76 18.59 6.67
CA ARG A 113 -23.64 17.74 6.22
C ARG A 113 -22.37 18.57 5.96
N GLU A 114 -22.50 19.70 5.29
CA GLU A 114 -21.38 20.60 5.03
C GLU A 114 -20.76 21.15 6.32
N SER A 115 -21.60 21.56 7.29
CA SER A 115 -21.16 22.02 8.60
C SER A 115 -20.38 20.93 9.35
N ILE A 116 -20.83 19.67 9.32
CA ILE A 116 -20.10 18.55 9.97
C ILE A 116 -18.76 18.28 9.28
N ILE A 117 -18.72 18.32 7.95
CA ILE A 117 -17.47 18.14 7.19
C ILE A 117 -16.46 19.24 7.55
N ALA A 118 -16.91 20.50 7.64
CA ALA A 118 -16.05 21.61 8.05
C ALA A 118 -15.48 21.43 9.46
N LYS A 119 -16.32 20.97 10.41
CA LYS A 119 -15.85 20.66 11.77
C LYS A 119 -14.87 19.49 11.81
N LEU A 120 -15.12 18.41 11.05
CA LEU A 120 -14.19 17.27 10.94
C LEU A 120 -12.83 17.73 10.42
N LYS A 121 -12.81 18.61 9.43
CA LYS A 121 -11.56 19.18 8.92
C LYS A 121 -10.83 20.00 10.00
N GLN A 122 -11.54 20.88 10.71
CA GLN A 122 -10.98 21.65 11.81
C GLN A 122 -10.39 20.73 12.90
N THR A 123 -11.11 19.67 13.29
CA THR A 123 -10.65 18.68 14.25
C THR A 123 -9.41 17.94 13.78
N GLN A 124 -9.33 17.61 12.49
CA GLN A 124 -8.13 17.01 11.90
C GLN A 124 -6.92 17.95 11.95
N ASP A 125 -7.09 19.21 11.56
CA ASP A 125 -6.02 20.23 11.62
C ASP A 125 -5.50 20.42 13.06
N GLU A 126 -6.39 20.38 14.06
CA GLU A 126 -6.03 20.41 15.48
C GLU A 126 -5.25 19.16 15.89
N GLN A 127 -5.70 17.97 15.52
CA GLN A 127 -5.01 16.71 15.80
C GLN A 127 -3.60 16.69 15.20
N ASP A 128 -3.44 17.15 13.96
CA ASP A 128 -2.14 17.25 13.30
C ASP A 128 -1.18 18.21 14.04
N SER A 129 -1.71 19.33 14.54
CA SER A 129 -0.93 20.28 15.35
C SER A 129 -0.49 19.68 16.68
N LEU A 130 -1.41 19.00 17.40
CA LEU A 130 -1.10 18.32 18.66
C LEU A 130 -0.06 17.22 18.46
N GLN A 131 -0.19 16.44 17.40
CA GLN A 131 0.77 15.38 17.07
C GLN A 131 2.16 15.93 16.79
N ARG A 132 2.28 17.06 16.09
CA ARG A 132 3.58 17.74 15.89
C ARG A 132 4.20 18.18 17.21
N CYS A 133 3.42 18.71 18.15
CA CYS A 133 3.91 19.07 19.48
C CYS A 133 4.43 17.83 20.25
N VAL A 134 3.69 16.71 20.20
CA VAL A 134 4.13 15.43 20.80
C VAL A 134 5.46 15.00 20.20
N MET A 135 5.58 14.97 18.86
CA MET A 135 6.81 14.59 18.17
C MET A 135 8.01 15.48 18.58
N ALA A 136 7.80 16.79 18.69
CA ALA A 136 8.85 17.72 19.15
C ALA A 136 9.33 17.41 20.57
N ASN A 137 8.41 17.11 21.49
CA ASN A 137 8.73 16.73 22.86
C ASN A 137 9.46 15.38 22.92
N ASP A 138 9.01 14.39 22.14
CA ASP A 138 9.63 13.08 22.06
C ASP A 138 11.07 13.19 21.54
N ILE A 139 11.30 13.92 20.45
CA ILE A 139 12.64 14.18 19.89
C ILE A 139 13.55 14.83 20.93
N ARG A 140 13.04 15.83 21.67
CA ARG A 140 13.82 16.51 22.71
C ARG A 140 14.26 15.56 23.83
N LEU A 141 13.36 14.67 24.28
CA LEU A 141 13.68 13.66 25.30
C LEU A 141 14.63 12.60 24.75
N MET A 142 14.42 12.14 23.54
CA MET A 142 15.27 11.14 22.89
C MET A 142 16.73 11.62 22.78
N LYS A 143 16.96 12.90 22.46
CA LYS A 143 18.31 13.51 22.43
C LYS A 143 19.04 13.50 23.77
N GLN A 144 18.33 13.32 24.87
CA GLN A 144 18.87 13.36 26.23
C GLN A 144 18.85 12.00 26.94
N SER A 145 18.39 10.96 26.26
CA SER A 145 18.12 9.66 26.87
C SER A 145 18.98 8.55 26.24
N VAL A 146 19.16 7.46 26.97
CA VAL A 146 19.82 6.25 26.49
C VAL A 146 18.88 5.49 25.56
N VAL A 147 19.44 4.94 24.49
CA VAL A 147 18.68 4.15 23.51
C VAL A 147 18.18 2.87 24.17
N ASN A 148 16.88 2.58 24.00
CA ASN A 148 16.20 1.38 24.42
C ASN A 148 15.08 1.03 23.40
N LYS A 149 14.33 -0.03 23.62
CA LYS A 149 13.27 -0.46 22.69
C LYS A 149 12.19 0.60 22.46
N VAL A 150 11.77 1.35 23.49
CA VAL A 150 10.80 2.47 23.37
C VAL A 150 11.37 3.59 22.50
N TRP A 151 12.61 3.95 22.76
CA TRP A 151 13.33 4.96 21.99
C TRP A 151 13.39 4.58 20.50
N MET A 152 13.73 3.30 20.22
CA MET A 152 13.75 2.80 18.83
C MET A 152 12.38 2.77 18.17
N ASN A 153 11.33 2.35 18.88
CA ASN A 153 9.96 2.41 18.37
C ASN A 153 9.53 3.84 18.06
N SER A 154 9.91 4.80 18.90
CA SER A 154 9.63 6.23 18.66
C SER A 154 10.37 6.73 17.43
N LEU A 155 11.65 6.37 17.25
CA LEU A 155 12.44 6.76 16.07
C LEU A 155 11.87 6.12 14.79
N ASP A 156 11.49 4.85 14.83
CA ASP A 156 10.84 4.17 13.69
C ASP A 156 9.49 4.81 13.32
N GLY A 157 8.72 5.21 14.33
CA GLY A 157 7.49 5.99 14.13
C GLY A 157 7.74 7.31 13.38
N LEU A 158 8.73 8.07 13.80
CA LEU A 158 9.17 9.29 13.11
C LEU A 158 9.70 8.99 11.69
N GLY A 159 10.47 7.92 11.52
CA GLY A 159 10.96 7.45 10.22
C GLY A 159 9.83 7.11 9.25
N LYS A 160 8.76 6.46 9.72
CA LYS A 160 7.59 6.16 8.90
C LYS A 160 6.90 7.42 8.39
N MET A 161 6.86 8.51 9.16
CA MET A 161 6.31 9.79 8.69
C MET A 161 7.07 10.34 7.48
N LEU A 162 8.39 10.14 7.39
CA LEU A 162 9.20 10.58 6.25
C LEU A 162 8.77 9.93 4.91
N LYS A 163 8.15 8.75 4.95
CA LYS A 163 7.65 8.07 3.75
C LYS A 163 6.38 8.72 3.19
N TYR A 164 5.53 9.23 4.07
CA TYR A 164 4.19 9.70 3.71
C TYR A 164 4.12 11.23 3.59
N ASP A 165 5.00 11.95 4.29
CA ASP A 165 5.06 13.41 4.27
C ASP A 165 6.42 13.89 3.78
N LYS A 166 6.47 14.36 2.53
CA LYS A 166 7.71 14.91 1.92
C LYS A 166 8.19 16.19 2.60
N GLU A 167 7.26 16.94 3.19
CA GLU A 167 7.50 18.20 3.92
C GLU A 167 7.61 17.97 5.44
N PHE A 168 7.83 16.72 5.87
CA PHE A 168 7.93 16.38 7.29
C PHE A 168 8.99 17.25 8.00
N PRO A 169 8.59 18.07 8.98
CA PRO A 169 9.43 19.14 9.51
C PRO A 169 10.65 18.64 10.32
N TYR A 170 10.62 17.41 10.80
CA TYR A 170 11.65 16.84 11.68
C TYR A 170 12.64 15.90 10.96
N ARG A 171 12.76 15.99 9.63
CA ARG A 171 13.67 15.13 8.83
C ARG A 171 15.12 15.20 9.33
N ASN A 172 15.62 16.41 9.65
CA ASN A 172 16.99 16.60 10.11
C ASN A 172 17.21 16.00 11.49
N GLU A 173 16.27 16.19 12.40
CA GLU A 173 16.31 15.62 13.75
C GLU A 173 16.27 14.08 13.72
N VAL A 174 15.42 13.48 12.87
CA VAL A 174 15.39 12.02 12.67
C VAL A 174 16.73 11.53 12.16
N LYS A 175 17.34 12.26 11.23
CA LYS A 175 18.67 11.93 10.71
C LYS A 175 19.74 11.99 11.80
N GLU A 176 19.78 13.08 12.60
CA GLU A 176 20.72 13.23 13.71
C GLU A 176 20.57 12.10 14.74
N LEU A 177 19.32 11.77 15.12
CA LEU A 177 19.04 10.67 16.05
C LEU A 177 19.51 9.33 15.47
N TYR A 178 19.25 9.05 14.21
CA TYR A 178 19.71 7.84 13.55
C TYR A 178 21.24 7.75 13.46
N GLU A 179 21.91 8.84 13.08
CA GLU A 179 23.37 8.87 12.96
C GLU A 179 24.08 8.66 14.31
N SER A 180 23.44 9.08 15.41
CA SER A 180 23.95 8.88 16.78
C SER A 180 23.80 7.45 17.32
N LEU A 181 23.03 6.58 16.61
CA LEU A 181 22.81 5.21 17.05
C LEU A 181 24.09 4.37 17.04
N PRO A 182 24.31 3.52 18.06
CA PRO A 182 25.27 2.40 17.96
C PRO A 182 24.90 1.43 16.83
N ASP A 183 25.91 0.75 16.28
CA ASP A 183 25.72 -0.19 15.15
C ASP A 183 24.75 -1.34 15.47
N GLU A 184 24.74 -1.79 16.72
CA GLU A 184 23.78 -2.83 17.15
C GLU A 184 22.32 -2.43 16.93
N TRP A 185 21.97 -1.16 17.18
CA TRP A 185 20.61 -0.63 16.97
C TRP A 185 20.34 -0.29 15.50
N LYS A 186 21.34 0.14 14.74
CA LYS A 186 21.20 0.36 13.28
C LYS A 186 20.87 -0.93 12.54
N ASN A 187 21.33 -2.07 13.05
CA ASN A 187 21.12 -3.39 12.46
C ASN A 187 19.79 -4.05 12.86
N THR A 188 19.00 -3.46 13.77
CA THR A 188 17.65 -3.91 14.09
C THR A 188 16.68 -3.62 12.93
N GLU A 189 15.49 -4.24 12.96
CA GLU A 189 14.43 -3.98 11.97
C GLU A 189 14.03 -2.49 11.97
N GLU A 190 13.89 -1.89 13.15
CA GLU A 190 13.55 -0.47 13.31
C GLU A 190 14.65 0.42 12.73
N GLY A 191 15.92 0.12 13.05
CA GLY A 191 17.08 0.85 12.52
C GLY A 191 17.15 0.83 11.00
N LYS A 192 16.96 -0.34 10.39
CA LYS A 192 16.88 -0.51 8.92
C LYS A 192 15.69 0.23 8.32
N SER A 193 14.54 0.22 9.00
CA SER A 193 13.34 0.95 8.59
C SER A 193 13.59 2.46 8.52
N VAL A 194 14.21 3.03 9.56
CA VAL A 194 14.60 4.45 9.60
C VAL A 194 15.64 4.77 8.52
N TYR A 195 16.64 3.92 8.33
CA TYR A 195 17.64 4.09 7.28
C TYR A 195 16.98 4.17 5.90
N THR A 196 16.10 3.23 5.60
CA THR A 196 15.39 3.18 4.31
C THR A 196 14.47 4.40 4.10
N ALA A 197 13.90 4.94 5.18
CA ALA A 197 13.09 6.16 5.12
C ALA A 197 13.93 7.42 4.90
N LEU A 198 15.13 7.51 5.50
CA LEU A 198 16.07 8.61 5.32
C LEU A 198 16.76 8.57 3.95
N TYR A 199 17.12 7.37 3.50
CA TYR A 199 17.90 7.08 2.29
C TYR A 199 17.13 6.06 1.43
N PRO A 200 15.98 6.44 0.84
CA PRO A 200 15.19 5.51 0.07
C PRO A 200 15.98 5.00 -1.15
N PRO A 201 15.97 3.70 -1.42
CA PRO A 201 16.62 3.16 -2.59
C PRO A 201 15.94 3.67 -3.88
N VAL A 202 16.68 3.66 -4.97
CA VAL A 202 16.08 3.89 -6.29
C VAL A 202 15.11 2.73 -6.57
N VAL A 203 13.85 3.09 -6.81
CA VAL A 203 12.80 2.11 -7.14
C VAL A 203 12.86 1.81 -8.63
N VAL A 204 13.01 0.51 -8.96
CA VAL A 204 12.96 0.03 -10.34
C VAL A 204 11.53 0.04 -10.88
N LYS A 205 11.38 0.32 -12.18
CA LYS A 205 10.10 0.51 -12.86
C LYS A 205 9.93 -0.46 -14.03
N ASP A 206 8.71 -0.53 -14.54
CA ASP A 206 8.42 -1.23 -15.80
C ASP A 206 9.36 -0.75 -16.91
N GLY A 207 9.98 -1.67 -17.64
CA GLY A 207 10.99 -1.42 -18.68
C GLY A 207 12.44 -1.31 -18.19
N GLU A 208 12.69 -1.21 -16.88
CA GLU A 208 14.05 -1.17 -16.33
C GLU A 208 14.56 -2.58 -15.96
N MET A 209 15.86 -2.71 -15.77
CA MET A 209 16.46 -3.96 -15.25
C MET A 209 15.94 -4.25 -13.85
N ALA A 210 15.54 -5.50 -13.62
CA ALA A 210 15.08 -5.98 -12.34
C ALA A 210 16.16 -5.79 -11.26
N ALA A 211 15.73 -5.39 -10.06
CA ALA A 211 16.62 -5.36 -8.92
C ALA A 211 16.91 -6.79 -8.45
N ASP A 212 18.16 -7.11 -8.21
CA ASP A 212 18.62 -8.41 -7.73
C ASP A 212 19.49 -8.25 -6.48
N GLY A 213 19.70 -9.33 -5.73
CA GLY A 213 20.49 -9.37 -4.51
C GLY A 213 20.49 -10.78 -3.91
N ASP A 214 21.18 -10.93 -2.77
CA ASP A 214 21.23 -12.22 -2.06
C ASP A 214 19.86 -12.58 -1.51
N LEU A 215 19.29 -13.68 -1.99
CA LEU A 215 18.02 -14.27 -1.57
C LEU A 215 18.31 -15.64 -0.97
N TYR A 216 17.79 -15.87 0.23
CA TYR A 216 18.08 -17.09 1.01
C TYR A 216 16.89 -18.04 0.96
N ASP A 217 17.14 -19.32 0.74
CA ASP A 217 16.17 -20.37 1.01
C ASP A 217 16.19 -20.79 2.49
N LEU A 218 15.29 -21.71 2.87
CA LEU A 218 15.19 -22.21 4.25
C LEU A 218 16.44 -22.95 4.73
N GLN A 219 17.29 -23.42 3.83
CA GLN A 219 18.54 -24.08 4.12
C GLN A 219 19.69 -23.08 4.25
N GLY A 220 19.43 -21.79 3.99
CA GLY A 220 20.41 -20.72 4.01
C GLY A 220 21.28 -20.63 2.76
N LYS A 221 20.91 -21.35 1.69
CA LYS A 221 21.59 -21.24 0.40
C LYS A 221 21.19 -19.92 -0.27
N VAL A 222 22.17 -19.25 -0.84
CA VAL A 222 21.97 -18.00 -1.57
C VAL A 222 21.55 -18.29 -3.02
N HIS A 223 20.58 -17.54 -3.48
CA HIS A 223 20.03 -17.54 -4.82
C HIS A 223 19.91 -16.09 -5.33
N HIS A 224 19.85 -15.94 -6.65
CA HIS A 224 19.64 -14.67 -7.32
C HIS A 224 18.54 -14.80 -8.38
N LEU A 225 17.84 -13.71 -8.68
CA LEU A 225 16.87 -13.72 -9.79
C LEU A 225 17.58 -13.98 -11.13
N SER A 226 18.81 -13.52 -11.27
CA SER A 226 19.66 -13.76 -12.43
C SER A 226 20.01 -15.23 -12.66
N ASP A 227 19.83 -16.12 -11.70
CA ASP A 227 19.98 -17.57 -11.88
C ASP A 227 18.97 -18.15 -12.89
N PHE A 228 17.86 -17.44 -13.12
CA PHE A 228 16.81 -17.82 -14.07
C PHE A 228 16.87 -17.05 -15.40
N GLN A 229 18.00 -16.45 -15.74
CA GLN A 229 18.17 -15.77 -17.02
C GLN A 229 17.79 -16.69 -18.19
N GLY A 230 17.03 -16.16 -19.15
CA GLY A 230 16.47 -16.92 -20.28
C GLY A 230 15.04 -17.42 -20.04
N LYS A 231 14.49 -17.31 -18.84
CA LYS A 231 13.07 -17.55 -18.53
C LYS A 231 12.41 -16.28 -18.01
N TYR A 232 11.08 -16.22 -18.12
CA TYR A 232 10.31 -15.25 -17.35
C TYR A 232 10.39 -15.57 -15.86
N ILE A 233 10.30 -14.54 -15.02
CA ILE A 233 10.15 -14.70 -13.57
C ILE A 233 8.85 -14.01 -13.16
N LEU A 234 7.96 -14.73 -12.49
CA LEU A 234 6.85 -14.13 -11.75
C LEU A 234 7.26 -14.02 -10.28
N LEU A 235 7.67 -12.81 -9.90
CA LEU A 235 8.05 -12.48 -8.54
C LEU A 235 6.79 -12.12 -7.74
N ASP A 236 6.62 -12.69 -6.55
CA ASP A 236 5.50 -12.51 -5.64
C ASP A 236 6.00 -12.07 -4.26
N PHE A 237 5.70 -10.84 -3.87
CA PHE A 237 5.99 -10.36 -2.51
C PHE A 237 4.80 -10.66 -1.59
N TRP A 238 5.05 -11.42 -0.53
CA TRP A 238 4.00 -11.95 0.33
C TRP A 238 4.34 -11.95 1.83
N SER A 239 3.33 -12.19 2.68
CA SER A 239 3.49 -12.54 4.09
C SER A 239 2.33 -13.43 4.58
N ARG A 240 2.52 -14.12 5.70
CA ARG A 240 1.50 -15.00 6.30
C ARG A 240 0.23 -14.24 6.72
N GLY A 241 0.37 -13.01 7.19
CA GLY A 241 -0.76 -12.18 7.62
C GLY A 241 -1.59 -11.60 6.49
N CYS A 242 -1.20 -11.85 5.23
CA CYS A 242 -1.85 -11.31 4.04
C CYS A 242 -2.86 -12.32 3.46
N GLY A 243 -4.14 -12.13 3.73
CA GLY A 243 -5.22 -12.99 3.22
C GLY A 243 -5.21 -13.14 1.70
N PRO A 244 -5.17 -12.06 0.90
CA PRO A 244 -5.10 -12.15 -0.56
C PRO A 244 -3.84 -12.87 -1.08
N CYS A 245 -2.69 -12.77 -0.36
CA CYS A 245 -1.48 -13.53 -0.71
C CYS A 245 -1.70 -15.04 -0.58
N ILE A 246 -2.36 -15.48 0.51
CA ILE A 246 -2.70 -16.89 0.68
C ILE A 246 -3.70 -17.37 -0.38
N GLN A 247 -4.67 -16.50 -0.74
CA GLN A 247 -5.65 -16.82 -1.78
C GLN A 247 -5.02 -16.95 -3.18
N SER A 248 -3.90 -16.29 -3.46
CA SER A 248 -3.20 -16.39 -4.75
C SER A 248 -2.40 -17.69 -4.92
N GLN A 249 -2.03 -18.36 -3.82
CA GLN A 249 -1.14 -19.53 -3.85
C GLN A 249 -1.62 -20.68 -4.74
N PRO A 250 -2.91 -21.07 -4.78
CA PRO A 250 -3.37 -22.10 -5.70
C PRO A 250 -3.13 -21.76 -7.17
N GLU A 251 -3.36 -20.49 -7.56
CA GLU A 251 -3.13 -20.03 -8.93
C GLU A 251 -1.64 -19.95 -9.27
N LEU A 252 -0.79 -19.48 -8.33
CA LEU A 252 0.66 -19.51 -8.47
C LEU A 252 1.21 -20.93 -8.67
N LYS A 253 0.65 -21.91 -7.94
CA LYS A 253 1.00 -23.32 -8.12
C LYS A 253 0.67 -23.80 -9.55
N GLU A 254 -0.55 -23.56 -10.01
CA GLU A 254 -0.94 -23.95 -11.38
C GLU A 254 -0.03 -23.28 -12.42
N ILE A 255 0.31 -21.99 -12.25
CA ILE A 255 1.19 -21.25 -13.14
C ILE A 255 2.59 -21.87 -13.14
N SER A 256 3.15 -22.21 -11.98
CA SER A 256 4.48 -22.83 -11.86
C SER A 256 4.55 -24.19 -12.55
N GLU A 257 3.47 -24.97 -12.54
CA GLU A 257 3.38 -26.26 -13.20
C GLU A 257 3.17 -26.12 -14.73
N LEU A 258 2.27 -25.22 -15.16
CA LEU A 258 1.93 -25.01 -16.56
C LEU A 258 3.07 -24.37 -17.38
N HIS A 259 3.85 -23.50 -16.76
CA HIS A 259 4.87 -22.70 -17.45
C HIS A 259 6.31 -23.07 -17.08
N LYS A 260 6.54 -24.22 -16.42
CA LYS A 260 7.84 -24.66 -15.85
C LYS A 260 9.03 -24.54 -16.80
N ASP A 261 8.82 -24.65 -18.11
CA ASP A 261 9.87 -24.59 -19.13
C ASP A 261 10.22 -23.14 -19.52
N SER A 262 9.31 -22.17 -19.31
CA SER A 262 9.44 -20.79 -19.79
C SER A 262 9.32 -19.73 -18.69
N LEU A 263 8.83 -20.09 -17.48
CA LEU A 263 8.62 -19.17 -16.38
C LEU A 263 8.97 -19.83 -15.03
N GLU A 264 9.65 -19.09 -14.19
CA GLU A 264 9.87 -19.45 -12.78
C GLU A 264 8.99 -18.57 -11.87
N VAL A 265 8.34 -19.19 -10.91
CA VAL A 265 7.65 -18.48 -9.83
C VAL A 265 8.62 -18.35 -8.65
N VAL A 266 8.77 -17.13 -8.16
CA VAL A 266 9.62 -16.82 -7.01
C VAL A 266 8.81 -16.01 -6.02
N SER A 267 8.44 -16.61 -4.88
CA SER A 267 7.80 -15.89 -3.78
C SER A 267 8.85 -15.37 -2.82
N LEU A 268 8.84 -14.07 -2.56
CA LEU A 268 9.70 -13.39 -1.61
C LEU A 268 8.91 -12.96 -0.39
N SER A 269 9.20 -13.59 0.75
CA SER A 269 8.60 -13.16 2.02
C SER A 269 9.20 -11.84 2.49
N ILE A 270 8.34 -10.91 2.87
CA ILE A 270 8.71 -9.61 3.47
C ILE A 270 8.72 -9.66 5.00
N GLU A 271 8.70 -10.87 5.59
CA GLU A 271 8.73 -11.08 7.03
C GLU A 271 10.18 -11.18 7.53
N THR A 272 10.36 -11.04 8.84
CA THR A 272 11.62 -11.39 9.49
C THR A 272 11.93 -12.89 9.26
N LYS A 273 13.20 -13.29 9.40
CA LYS A 273 13.60 -14.70 9.25
C LYS A 273 12.72 -15.64 10.08
N LYS A 274 12.51 -15.34 11.36
CA LYS A 274 11.67 -16.13 12.27
C LYS A 274 10.21 -16.20 11.81
N GLY A 275 9.65 -15.08 11.35
CA GLY A 275 8.30 -15.00 10.82
C GLY A 275 8.13 -15.85 9.56
N TRP A 276 9.07 -15.72 8.62
CA TRP A 276 9.10 -16.48 7.37
C TRP A 276 9.23 -17.99 7.61
N GLU A 277 10.18 -18.44 8.46
CA GLU A 277 10.34 -19.86 8.81
C GLU A 277 9.04 -20.45 9.41
N ALA A 278 8.37 -19.69 10.30
CA ALA A 278 7.09 -20.10 10.87
C ALA A 278 5.96 -20.12 9.81
N SER A 279 5.98 -19.18 8.86
CA SER A 279 5.01 -19.09 7.76
C SER A 279 5.09 -20.30 6.84
N VAL A 280 6.31 -20.66 6.42
CA VAL A 280 6.54 -21.79 5.50
C VAL A 280 6.21 -23.13 6.14
N LYS A 281 6.45 -23.28 7.45
CA LYS A 281 6.05 -24.49 8.17
C LYS A 281 4.54 -24.73 8.11
N ASN A 282 3.75 -23.67 8.14
CA ASN A 282 2.29 -23.74 8.13
C ASN A 282 1.69 -23.69 6.70
N HIS A 283 2.41 -23.10 5.75
CA HIS A 283 2.00 -22.93 4.35
C HIS A 283 3.18 -23.26 3.43
N PRO A 284 3.54 -24.53 3.26
CA PRO A 284 4.65 -24.93 2.39
C PRO A 284 4.30 -24.61 0.92
N LEU A 285 5.18 -23.90 0.24
CA LEU A 285 5.06 -23.62 -1.18
C LEU A 285 5.83 -24.66 -2.01
N ALA A 286 5.26 -25.06 -3.14
CA ALA A 286 5.84 -26.07 -4.03
C ALA A 286 6.83 -25.47 -5.07
N TRP A 287 7.11 -24.18 -4.99
CA TRP A 287 8.01 -23.44 -5.87
C TRP A 287 9.02 -22.64 -5.04
N ASN A 288 9.87 -21.82 -5.69
CA ASN A 288 10.90 -21.03 -5.02
C ASN A 288 10.30 -20.06 -4.01
N ASN A 289 10.68 -20.20 -2.75
CA ASN A 289 10.21 -19.35 -1.66
C ASN A 289 11.43 -18.88 -0.84
N TRP A 290 11.78 -17.62 -1.02
CA TRP A 290 13.01 -17.03 -0.52
C TRP A 290 12.75 -15.79 0.33
N ASN A 291 13.81 -15.29 0.96
CA ASN A 291 13.79 -14.10 1.79
C ASN A 291 15.17 -13.43 1.74
N ASP A 292 15.23 -12.11 1.60
CA ASP A 292 16.48 -11.35 1.65
C ASP A 292 16.94 -10.99 3.07
N LEU A 293 16.19 -11.43 4.09
CA LEU A 293 16.42 -11.17 5.51
C LEU A 293 16.45 -9.67 5.88
N GLN A 294 15.89 -8.83 5.03
CA GLN A 294 15.78 -7.38 5.22
C GLN A 294 14.32 -6.91 5.39
N GLY A 295 13.36 -7.84 5.33
CA GLY A 295 11.94 -7.55 5.46
C GLY A 295 11.47 -6.59 4.36
N ARG A 296 10.87 -5.46 4.76
CA ARG A 296 10.41 -4.43 3.81
C ARG A 296 11.50 -3.48 3.35
N ASN A 297 12.71 -3.58 3.92
CA ASN A 297 13.77 -2.58 3.74
C ASN A 297 14.84 -2.98 2.72
N GLY A 298 14.81 -4.22 2.26
CA GLY A 298 15.73 -4.75 1.27
C GLY A 298 15.20 -4.69 -0.16
N ILE A 299 15.12 -5.84 -0.80
CA ILE A 299 14.70 -5.95 -2.20
C ILE A 299 13.26 -5.46 -2.39
N ALA A 300 12.37 -5.64 -1.42
CA ALA A 300 11.01 -5.12 -1.44
C ALA A 300 10.97 -3.58 -1.58
N ALA A 301 11.88 -2.87 -0.90
CA ALA A 301 11.99 -1.41 -1.03
C ALA A 301 12.48 -0.99 -2.43
N ARG A 302 13.37 -1.77 -3.05
CA ARG A 302 13.88 -1.51 -4.42
C ARG A 302 12.80 -1.72 -5.49
N TYR A 303 11.80 -2.58 -5.23
CA TYR A 303 10.60 -2.74 -6.08
C TYR A 303 9.44 -1.82 -5.68
N GLY A 304 9.62 -0.94 -4.70
CA GLY A 304 8.59 0.00 -4.24
C GLY A 304 7.36 -0.68 -3.62
N VAL A 305 7.54 -1.84 -2.95
CA VAL A 305 6.45 -2.64 -2.37
C VAL A 305 5.79 -1.90 -1.22
N ASN A 306 4.64 -1.26 -1.48
CA ASN A 306 3.84 -0.56 -0.48
C ASN A 306 2.63 -1.39 -0.01
N GLY A 307 2.11 -2.29 -0.86
CA GLY A 307 1.02 -3.23 -0.57
C GLY A 307 1.39 -4.63 -1.01
N ILE A 308 0.76 -5.64 -0.45
CA ILE A 308 0.92 -7.06 -0.82
C ILE A 308 -0.43 -7.75 -0.98
N PRO A 309 -0.55 -8.79 -1.87
CA PRO A 309 0.50 -9.28 -2.75
C PRO A 309 0.92 -8.24 -3.77
N HIS A 310 2.22 -8.18 -4.06
CA HIS A 310 2.77 -7.36 -5.11
C HIS A 310 3.50 -8.28 -6.07
N PHE A 311 3.12 -8.24 -7.33
CA PHE A 311 3.66 -9.10 -8.36
C PHE A 311 4.52 -8.30 -9.32
N VAL A 312 5.60 -8.93 -9.81
CA VAL A 312 6.46 -8.37 -10.85
C VAL A 312 6.75 -9.46 -11.88
N LEU A 313 6.40 -9.21 -13.13
CA LEU A 313 6.80 -10.07 -14.24
C LEU A 313 8.11 -9.55 -14.83
N ILE A 314 9.13 -10.39 -14.84
CA ILE A 314 10.46 -10.10 -15.38
C ILE A 314 10.65 -10.93 -16.65
N ALA A 315 11.13 -10.30 -17.72
CA ALA A 315 11.40 -10.94 -19.00
C ALA A 315 12.69 -11.80 -18.95
N PRO A 316 12.90 -12.70 -19.94
CA PRO A 316 14.09 -13.55 -20.02
C PRO A 316 15.44 -12.79 -20.07
N ASP A 317 15.43 -11.53 -20.49
CA ASP A 317 16.59 -10.64 -20.54
C ASP A 317 16.83 -9.86 -19.24
N GLY A 318 15.96 -10.03 -18.24
CA GLY A 318 16.05 -9.40 -16.92
C GLY A 318 15.32 -8.07 -16.79
N HIS A 319 14.66 -7.55 -17.83
CA HIS A 319 13.87 -6.33 -17.71
C HIS A 319 12.49 -6.60 -17.09
N ILE A 320 12.01 -5.66 -16.29
CA ILE A 320 10.65 -5.69 -15.73
C ILE A 320 9.66 -5.45 -16.87
N VAL A 321 8.79 -6.41 -17.11
CA VAL A 321 7.70 -6.28 -18.09
C VAL A 321 6.54 -5.48 -17.49
N LYS A 322 6.11 -5.89 -16.28
CA LYS A 322 4.98 -5.26 -15.58
C LYS A 322 5.04 -5.54 -14.08
N SER A 323 4.64 -4.53 -13.30
CA SER A 323 4.46 -4.62 -11.86
C SER A 323 3.02 -4.24 -11.49
N TRP A 324 2.41 -4.97 -10.54
CA TRP A 324 1.05 -4.66 -10.06
C TRP A 324 0.83 -5.12 -8.62
N VAL A 325 -0.16 -4.50 -7.95
CA VAL A 325 -0.53 -4.82 -6.56
C VAL A 325 -1.93 -5.41 -6.53
N GLY A 326 -2.14 -6.36 -5.63
CA GLY A 326 -3.44 -6.97 -5.38
C GLY A 326 -3.67 -8.26 -6.16
N TYR A 327 -4.68 -8.99 -5.72
CA TYR A 327 -5.06 -10.28 -6.28
C TYR A 327 -6.58 -10.40 -6.38
N GLY A 328 -7.01 -11.07 -7.42
CA GLY A 328 -8.35 -11.61 -7.59
C GLY A 328 -8.28 -12.92 -8.37
N PRO A 329 -9.18 -13.88 -8.14
CA PRO A 329 -9.13 -15.20 -8.76
C PRO A 329 -9.05 -15.13 -10.30
N GLY A 330 -8.03 -15.75 -10.89
CA GLY A 330 -7.78 -15.76 -12.33
C GLY A 330 -6.99 -14.57 -12.87
N LEU A 331 -6.74 -13.52 -12.06
CA LEU A 331 -6.04 -12.31 -12.50
C LEU A 331 -4.61 -12.58 -12.96
N LEU A 332 -3.88 -13.44 -12.26
CA LEU A 332 -2.49 -13.75 -12.63
C LEU A 332 -2.40 -14.35 -14.02
N LYS A 333 -3.27 -15.29 -14.35
CA LYS A 333 -3.33 -15.90 -15.68
C LYS A 333 -3.68 -14.88 -16.77
N VAL A 334 -4.59 -13.94 -16.48
CA VAL A 334 -4.94 -12.83 -17.38
C VAL A 334 -3.72 -11.94 -17.62
N GLN A 335 -3.01 -11.53 -16.56
CA GLN A 335 -1.81 -10.71 -16.67
C GLN A 335 -0.70 -11.42 -17.46
N LEU A 336 -0.45 -12.71 -17.18
CA LEU A 336 0.56 -13.47 -17.92
C LEU A 336 0.21 -13.59 -19.41
N ARG A 337 -1.05 -13.89 -19.76
CA ARG A 337 -1.48 -13.94 -21.18
C ARG A 337 -1.26 -12.61 -21.88
N ARG A 338 -1.49 -11.49 -21.18
CA ARG A 338 -1.27 -10.14 -21.71
C ARG A 338 0.21 -9.83 -21.91
N TRP A 339 1.01 -10.03 -20.88
CA TRP A 339 2.36 -9.46 -20.81
C TRP A 339 3.49 -10.40 -21.25
N MET A 340 3.27 -11.70 -21.30
CA MET A 340 4.24 -12.66 -21.90
C MET A 340 4.19 -12.71 -23.43
N ARG A 341 3.22 -12.06 -24.06
CA ARG A 341 3.17 -11.89 -25.51
C ARG A 341 4.01 -10.68 -25.94
N PRO A 342 4.59 -10.71 -27.17
CA PRO A 342 5.16 -9.49 -27.73
C PRO A 342 4.13 -8.37 -27.72
N GLN A 343 4.50 -7.21 -27.19
CA GLN A 343 3.59 -6.07 -27.19
C GLN A 343 3.43 -5.55 -28.61
N PRO A 344 2.20 -5.26 -29.04
CA PRO A 344 1.96 -4.76 -30.39
C PRO A 344 2.58 -3.38 -30.56
N GLN A 345 3.14 -3.13 -31.75
CA GLN A 345 3.70 -1.82 -32.10
C GLN A 345 2.61 -0.90 -32.63
N THR A 346 2.82 0.41 -32.46
CA THR A 346 1.94 1.42 -33.05
C THR A 346 2.06 1.37 -34.58
N VAL A 347 0.90 1.28 -35.27
CA VAL A 347 0.82 1.28 -36.72
C VAL A 347 -0.16 2.36 -37.19
N TYR A 348 0.32 3.27 -38.02
CA TYR A 348 -0.49 4.29 -38.67
C TYR A 348 -1.02 3.78 -40.00
N GLY A 349 -2.30 3.97 -40.27
CA GLY A 349 -2.98 3.46 -41.46
C GLY A 349 -4.25 4.20 -41.83
N THR A 350 -5.04 3.57 -42.69
CA THR A 350 -6.38 4.05 -43.07
C THR A 350 -7.35 2.88 -43.18
N HIS A 351 -8.60 3.12 -42.78
CA HIS A 351 -9.71 2.20 -42.93
C HIS A 351 -10.85 2.95 -43.62
N GLU A 352 -11.27 2.48 -44.80
CA GLU A 352 -12.31 3.12 -45.64
C GLU A 352 -12.04 4.61 -45.91
N GLY A 353 -10.75 5.00 -46.04
CA GLY A 353 -10.33 6.37 -46.25
C GLY A 353 -10.16 7.19 -44.95
N ASN A 354 -10.56 6.68 -43.79
CA ASN A 354 -10.41 7.34 -42.50
C ASN A 354 -9.04 7.02 -41.89
N PRO A 355 -8.34 8.00 -41.30
CA PRO A 355 -7.09 7.74 -40.57
C PRO A 355 -7.29 6.80 -39.40
N THR A 356 -6.41 5.80 -39.27
CA THR A 356 -6.39 4.86 -38.14
C THR A 356 -5.02 4.81 -37.49
N VAL A 357 -5.02 4.51 -36.19
CA VAL A 357 -3.81 4.19 -35.44
C VAL A 357 -4.07 2.91 -34.63
N ASP A 358 -3.41 1.84 -34.99
CA ASP A 358 -3.46 0.60 -34.23
C ASP A 358 -2.46 0.70 -33.08
N TYR A 359 -2.90 0.30 -31.89
CA TYR A 359 -2.11 0.33 -30.64
C TYR A 359 -1.37 1.67 -30.45
N PRO A 360 -2.10 2.77 -30.34
CA PRO A 360 -1.52 4.10 -30.25
C PRO A 360 -0.58 4.23 -29.04
N ALA A 361 0.57 4.86 -29.23
CA ALA A 361 1.46 5.22 -28.14
C ALA A 361 0.79 6.28 -27.26
N TYR A 362 1.07 6.24 -25.95
CA TYR A 362 0.58 7.20 -24.96
C TYR A 362 1.69 7.53 -23.94
N GLU A 363 1.52 8.61 -23.19
CA GLU A 363 2.54 9.06 -22.22
C GLU A 363 2.37 8.40 -20.85
N THR A 364 1.16 8.42 -20.30
CA THR A 364 0.85 7.85 -18.98
C THR A 364 -0.53 7.21 -18.93
N SER A 365 -0.72 6.21 -18.06
CA SER A 365 -2.01 5.59 -17.82
C SER A 365 -2.13 5.13 -16.37
N ASN A 366 -3.32 5.30 -15.78
CA ASN A 366 -3.75 4.60 -14.56
C ASN A 366 -4.89 3.60 -14.85
N ALA A 367 -5.23 3.39 -16.12
CA ALA A 367 -6.29 2.50 -16.59
C ALA A 367 -5.70 1.15 -17.02
N ASP A 368 -4.97 0.47 -16.12
CA ASP A 368 -4.28 -0.80 -16.42
C ASP A 368 -5.22 -1.92 -16.93
N ALA A 369 -6.52 -1.83 -16.66
CA ALA A 369 -7.50 -2.77 -17.18
C ALA A 369 -7.81 -2.57 -18.67
N LEU A 370 -7.43 -1.44 -19.27
CA LEU A 370 -7.78 -1.07 -20.64
C LEU A 370 -6.56 -1.06 -21.56
N GLN A 371 -6.74 -1.49 -22.80
CA GLN A 371 -5.79 -1.31 -23.88
C GLN A 371 -6.54 -0.77 -25.10
N ILE A 372 -6.19 0.42 -25.56
CA ILE A 372 -6.72 0.93 -26.82
C ILE A 372 -6.03 0.16 -27.94
N THR A 373 -6.81 -0.64 -28.66
CA THR A 373 -6.31 -1.45 -29.76
C THR A 373 -6.33 -0.70 -31.09
N GLN A 374 -7.25 0.27 -31.24
CA GLN A 374 -7.30 1.12 -32.41
C GLN A 374 -8.01 2.44 -32.11
N VAL A 375 -7.53 3.50 -32.71
CA VAL A 375 -8.21 4.80 -32.87
C VAL A 375 -8.51 4.99 -34.35
N GLU A 376 -9.78 5.28 -34.71
CA GLU A 376 -10.20 5.62 -36.05
C GLU A 376 -10.86 7.01 -36.02
N ARG A 377 -10.48 7.91 -36.94
CA ARG A 377 -10.99 9.28 -37.01
C ARG A 377 -11.84 9.43 -38.28
N THR A 378 -13.16 9.64 -38.11
CA THR A 378 -14.09 9.92 -39.20
C THR A 378 -14.60 11.36 -39.10
N ASP A 379 -15.28 11.86 -40.14
CA ASP A 379 -15.91 13.17 -40.12
C ASP A 379 -16.99 13.34 -39.05
N SER A 380 -17.61 12.21 -38.61
CA SER A 380 -18.72 12.22 -37.66
C SER A 380 -18.38 11.71 -36.25
N ALA A 381 -17.25 11.02 -36.09
CA ALA A 381 -16.86 10.43 -34.81
C ALA A 381 -15.35 10.15 -34.72
N THR A 382 -14.85 10.10 -33.48
CA THR A 382 -13.61 9.41 -33.12
C THR A 382 -13.98 8.08 -32.46
N ILE A 383 -13.50 6.97 -33.01
CA ILE A 383 -13.86 5.61 -32.61
C ILE A 383 -12.66 4.99 -31.91
N LEU A 384 -12.84 4.56 -30.65
CA LEU A 384 -11.86 3.81 -29.89
C LEU A 384 -12.30 2.35 -29.79
N ARG A 385 -11.49 1.43 -30.32
CA ARG A 385 -11.61 0.00 -30.02
C ARG A 385 -10.73 -0.32 -28.83
N ILE A 386 -11.32 -0.95 -27.83
CA ILE A 386 -10.67 -1.19 -26.54
C ILE A 386 -10.77 -2.68 -26.21
N HIS A 387 -9.64 -3.26 -25.81
CA HIS A 387 -9.57 -4.57 -25.19
C HIS A 387 -9.40 -4.41 -23.69
N ALA A 388 -10.26 -5.04 -22.89
CA ALA A 388 -10.20 -5.01 -21.45
C ALA A 388 -9.62 -6.32 -20.90
N TYR A 389 -8.79 -6.17 -19.87
CA TYR A 389 -8.18 -7.25 -19.09
C TYR A 389 -8.52 -7.03 -17.62
N TYR A 390 -9.32 -7.92 -17.02
CA TYR A 390 -9.67 -7.80 -15.62
C TYR A 390 -9.95 -9.17 -14.97
N ILE A 391 -10.22 -9.15 -13.66
CA ILE A 391 -10.53 -10.37 -12.91
C ILE A 391 -11.75 -11.08 -13.52
N PRO A 392 -11.64 -12.37 -13.88
CA PRO A 392 -12.77 -13.14 -14.40
C PRO A 392 -14.02 -13.04 -13.50
N LYS A 393 -15.18 -12.86 -14.11
CA LYS A 393 -16.49 -12.73 -13.43
C LYS A 393 -16.67 -11.51 -12.54
N PHE A 394 -15.65 -10.71 -12.33
CA PHE A 394 -15.78 -9.38 -11.68
C PHE A 394 -16.24 -8.35 -12.70
N TRP A 395 -16.59 -7.17 -12.25
CA TRP A 395 -17.11 -6.11 -13.10
C TRP A 395 -16.10 -4.96 -13.26
N ILE A 396 -16.17 -4.34 -14.42
CA ILE A 396 -15.63 -3.01 -14.69
C ILE A 396 -16.79 -2.06 -14.99
N GLN A 397 -16.57 -0.78 -14.86
CA GLN A 397 -17.56 0.24 -15.20
C GLN A 397 -16.81 1.43 -15.81
N LEU A 398 -17.39 2.01 -16.88
CA LEU A 398 -17.01 3.34 -17.36
C LEU A 398 -18.12 4.32 -16.99
N ALA A 399 -17.75 5.48 -16.48
CA ALA A 399 -18.68 6.51 -16.07
C ALA A 399 -19.45 7.11 -17.27
N LYS A 400 -20.61 7.69 -17.02
CA LYS A 400 -21.41 8.37 -18.06
C LYS A 400 -20.72 9.61 -18.61
N GLU A 401 -19.86 10.19 -17.80
CA GLU A 401 -19.08 11.40 -18.06
C GLU A 401 -17.81 11.13 -18.85
N THR A 402 -17.58 9.88 -19.29
CA THR A 402 -16.41 9.50 -20.11
C THR A 402 -16.31 10.39 -21.36
N HIS A 403 -15.13 10.96 -21.61
CA HIS A 403 -14.88 11.85 -22.72
C HIS A 403 -13.41 11.83 -23.15
N LEU A 404 -13.12 12.40 -24.33
CA LEU A 404 -11.76 12.70 -24.76
C LEU A 404 -11.47 14.20 -24.54
N VAL A 405 -10.21 14.50 -24.29
CA VAL A 405 -9.70 15.88 -24.22
C VAL A 405 -8.57 16.03 -25.25
N ALA A 406 -8.77 16.83 -26.29
CA ALA A 406 -7.78 17.09 -27.31
C ALA A 406 -6.63 17.98 -26.77
N ASP A 407 -5.48 18.01 -27.46
CA ASP A 407 -4.33 18.86 -27.10
C ASP A 407 -4.62 20.38 -27.16
N ASP A 408 -5.69 20.80 -27.83
CA ASP A 408 -6.21 22.17 -27.82
C ASP A 408 -7.24 22.43 -26.68
N GLY A 409 -7.52 21.44 -25.84
CA GLY A 409 -8.49 21.50 -24.75
C GLY A 409 -9.94 21.21 -25.15
N THR A 410 -10.22 20.87 -26.42
CA THR A 410 -11.56 20.50 -26.88
C THR A 410 -12.00 19.21 -26.20
N LYS A 411 -13.17 19.21 -25.55
CA LYS A 411 -13.80 18.01 -24.96
C LYS A 411 -14.74 17.33 -25.97
N CYS A 412 -14.50 16.06 -26.22
CA CYS A 412 -15.32 15.22 -27.10
C CYS A 412 -16.05 14.16 -26.27
N PRO A 413 -17.37 14.33 -26.02
CA PRO A 413 -18.16 13.38 -25.23
C PRO A 413 -18.40 12.07 -25.98
N VAL A 414 -18.71 11.00 -25.21
CA VAL A 414 -19.19 9.74 -25.81
C VAL A 414 -20.56 9.96 -26.44
N LEU A 415 -20.71 9.51 -27.69
CA LEU A 415 -21.98 9.53 -28.44
C LEU A 415 -22.74 8.21 -28.28
N ARG A 416 -22.04 7.09 -28.34
CA ARG A 416 -22.59 5.75 -28.15
C ARG A 416 -21.49 4.73 -27.80
N THR A 417 -21.90 3.56 -27.37
CA THR A 417 -21.01 2.43 -27.04
C THR A 417 -21.52 1.14 -27.66
N GLU A 418 -20.60 0.21 -27.91
CA GLU A 418 -20.89 -1.17 -28.30
C GLU A 418 -20.11 -2.12 -27.37
N GLY A 419 -20.74 -3.20 -26.93
CA GLY A 419 -20.15 -4.20 -26.04
C GLY A 419 -20.31 -3.90 -24.55
N LEU A 420 -20.43 -2.62 -24.13
CA LEU A 420 -20.74 -2.22 -22.75
C LEU A 420 -21.69 -1.01 -22.72
N SER A 421 -22.24 -0.72 -21.52
CA SER A 421 -23.07 0.48 -21.29
C SER A 421 -22.43 1.35 -20.24
N LEU A 422 -22.33 2.66 -20.49
CA LEU A 422 -21.79 3.63 -19.51
C LEU A 422 -22.64 3.69 -18.23
N GLY A 423 -21.99 3.83 -17.09
CA GLY A 423 -22.62 3.91 -15.78
C GLY A 423 -23.25 2.61 -15.29
N LYS A 424 -22.98 1.48 -15.96
CA LYS A 424 -23.44 0.14 -15.57
C LYS A 424 -22.26 -0.81 -15.39
N HIS A 425 -22.41 -1.77 -14.47
CA HIS A 425 -21.44 -2.84 -14.30
C HIS A 425 -21.43 -3.74 -15.55
N PHE A 426 -20.26 -3.89 -16.14
CA PHE A 426 -19.98 -4.88 -17.17
C PHE A 426 -19.21 -6.04 -16.53
N TYR A 427 -19.84 -7.21 -16.44
CA TYR A 427 -19.19 -8.39 -15.85
C TYR A 427 -18.29 -9.07 -16.86
N MET A 428 -17.03 -9.23 -16.50
CA MET A 428 -16.03 -9.87 -17.34
C MET A 428 -16.37 -11.34 -17.58
N PRO A 429 -16.09 -11.85 -18.79
CA PRO A 429 -16.20 -13.28 -19.08
C PRO A 429 -15.28 -14.14 -18.20
N GLU A 430 -15.40 -15.47 -18.31
CA GLU A 430 -14.48 -16.41 -17.64
C GLU A 430 -13.02 -16.27 -18.10
N SER A 431 -12.80 -15.76 -19.32
CA SER A 431 -11.46 -15.43 -19.81
C SER A 431 -10.79 -14.27 -19.08
N GLY A 432 -11.58 -13.38 -18.47
CA GLY A 432 -11.09 -12.10 -17.96
C GLY A 432 -10.74 -11.08 -19.05
N GLU A 433 -11.14 -11.33 -20.29
CA GLU A 433 -10.84 -10.51 -21.46
C GLU A 433 -12.14 -10.17 -22.22
N ALA A 434 -12.29 -8.93 -22.69
CA ALA A 434 -13.47 -8.49 -23.42
C ALA A 434 -13.13 -7.32 -24.35
N ASP A 435 -13.82 -7.25 -25.49
CA ASP A 435 -13.72 -6.17 -26.45
C ASP A 435 -14.96 -5.27 -26.40
N PHE A 436 -14.75 -3.96 -26.53
CA PHE A 436 -15.82 -3.00 -26.69
C PHE A 436 -15.37 -1.79 -27.50
N THR A 437 -16.33 -1.05 -28.03
CA THR A 437 -16.07 0.11 -28.86
C THR A 437 -16.79 1.34 -28.28
N LEU A 438 -16.06 2.45 -28.19
CA LEU A 438 -16.58 3.76 -27.79
C LEU A 438 -16.54 4.71 -28.98
N TYR A 439 -17.65 5.39 -29.24
CA TYR A 439 -17.78 6.40 -30.27
C TYR A 439 -17.91 7.76 -29.60
N PHE A 440 -16.96 8.64 -29.86
CA PHE A 440 -16.91 9.98 -29.33
C PHE A 440 -17.25 11.01 -30.40
N ALA A 441 -17.65 12.23 -30.02
CA ALA A 441 -17.67 13.36 -30.91
C ALA A 441 -16.31 13.49 -31.65
N PRO A 442 -16.28 13.93 -32.92
CA PRO A 442 -15.07 13.92 -33.72
C PRO A 442 -14.01 14.84 -33.11
N LEU A 443 -12.78 14.35 -33.01
CA LEU A 443 -11.62 15.19 -32.67
C LEU A 443 -11.32 16.14 -33.83
N PRO A 444 -10.93 17.42 -33.55
CA PRO A 444 -10.48 18.34 -34.58
C PRO A 444 -9.37 17.75 -35.46
N ALA A 445 -9.37 18.04 -36.75
CA ALA A 445 -8.40 17.48 -37.70
C ALA A 445 -6.93 17.81 -37.34
N SER A 446 -6.70 18.96 -36.68
CA SER A 446 -5.39 19.45 -36.24
C SER A 446 -4.80 18.71 -35.04
N VAL A 447 -5.59 17.91 -34.30
CA VAL A 447 -5.18 17.25 -33.07
C VAL A 447 -4.11 16.21 -33.34
N LYS A 448 -3.04 16.26 -32.58
CA LYS A 448 -1.91 15.31 -32.61
C LYS A 448 -1.95 14.30 -31.47
N THR A 449 -2.41 14.75 -30.30
CA THR A 449 -2.58 13.92 -29.11
C THR A 449 -3.89 14.25 -28.40
N PHE A 450 -4.40 13.27 -27.66
CA PHE A 450 -5.57 13.48 -26.82
C PHE A 450 -5.49 12.62 -25.56
N ASP A 451 -6.28 12.93 -24.56
CA ASP A 451 -6.43 12.17 -23.34
C ASP A 451 -7.78 11.44 -23.34
N PHE A 452 -7.78 10.19 -22.88
CA PHE A 452 -9.00 9.47 -22.51
C PHE A 452 -9.26 9.70 -21.03
N MET A 453 -10.45 10.18 -20.70
CA MET A 453 -10.88 10.53 -19.35
C MET A 453 -12.19 9.78 -19.03
N GLU A 454 -12.18 8.90 -18.04
CA GLU A 454 -13.42 8.28 -17.55
C GLU A 454 -14.31 9.30 -16.83
N GLY A 455 -13.71 10.32 -16.20
CA GLY A 455 -14.38 11.40 -15.50
C GLY A 455 -13.39 12.43 -14.99
N ASP A 456 -13.90 13.48 -14.33
CA ASP A 456 -13.07 14.57 -13.79
C ASP A 456 -12.49 14.27 -12.39
N GLY A 457 -12.87 13.16 -11.74
CA GLY A 457 -12.39 12.75 -10.41
C GLY A 457 -10.93 12.31 -10.37
N ASN A 458 -10.25 12.45 -9.24
CA ASN A 458 -8.85 12.04 -9.08
C ASN A 458 -8.63 10.53 -9.23
N GLU A 459 -9.63 9.72 -8.91
CA GLU A 459 -9.61 8.25 -9.00
C GLU A 459 -10.08 7.73 -10.37
N ALA A 460 -10.57 8.59 -11.27
CA ALA A 460 -11.05 8.21 -12.58
C ALA A 460 -9.91 7.65 -13.45
N TRP A 461 -10.23 6.65 -14.26
CA TRP A 461 -9.27 6.08 -15.21
C TRP A 461 -8.91 7.10 -16.29
N ARG A 462 -7.61 7.17 -16.59
CA ARG A 462 -7.04 8.11 -17.55
C ARG A 462 -5.95 7.44 -18.37
N ILE A 463 -5.92 7.77 -19.67
CA ILE A 463 -4.80 7.45 -20.56
C ILE A 463 -4.43 8.77 -21.23
N ASN A 464 -3.27 9.33 -20.89
CA ASN A 464 -2.87 10.66 -21.31
C ASN A 464 -1.89 10.62 -22.48
N GLY A 465 -1.96 11.63 -23.34
CA GLY A 465 -1.03 11.82 -24.45
C GLY A 465 -1.12 10.73 -25.52
N ILE A 466 -2.32 10.23 -25.84
CA ILE A 466 -2.56 9.24 -26.90
C ILE A 466 -2.27 9.88 -28.25
N ARG A 467 -1.31 9.34 -29.00
CA ARG A 467 -0.85 9.88 -30.28
C ARG A 467 -1.69 9.38 -31.45
N VAL A 468 -2.09 10.31 -32.33
CA VAL A 468 -2.86 9.99 -33.55
C VAL A 468 -2.19 10.45 -34.85
N VAL A 469 -0.97 10.90 -34.77
CA VAL A 469 -0.08 11.23 -35.89
C VAL A 469 1.33 10.69 -35.60
N GLU A 470 2.11 10.39 -36.69
CA GLU A 470 3.50 9.99 -36.58
C GLU A 470 4.39 11.04 -35.87
#